data_7433158763a184f13b701150d1fd5150
#
_entry.id   7433158763a184f13b701150d1fd5150
#
_cell.length_a   1.000
_cell.length_b   1.000
_cell.length_c   1.000
_cell.angle_alpha   90.00
_cell.angle_beta   90.00
_cell.angle_gamma   90.00
#
_symmetry.space_group_name_H-M   'P 1'
#
loop_
_entity.id
_entity.type
_entity.pdbx_description
1 polymer ?
#
loop_
_entity_poly.entity_id
_entity_poly.type
_entity_poly.pdbx_seq_one_letter_code
_entity_poly.pdbx_strand_id
1 'polypeptide(L)'
;KTWDLHVKDVFRVPLEENLKMISDTVSYLKSKDKTVFYDAEHFFDGYKSNADYAIKTVFVARDAGADCIIPCDTNGGTITSEFVEIVKEVLAKLDCPVGVHCHNDCDMAVANSVAAVQAGCVQVQGTFNGYGERCGNADLVSVIGNLKLKLGIDCVSGARLKELTETSRFVAEISNVKQRENQPFVGNTAFTHK
;
A
#
# COMPACT_ATOMS: atom_id res chain seq x y z
N LYS A 1 0.12 -0.80 16.08
CA LYS A 1 1.24 -1.49 15.42
C LYS A 1 0.90 -2.95 15.16
N THR A 2 1.39 -3.51 14.04
CA THR A 2 1.13 -4.90 13.65
C THR A 2 2.32 -5.82 13.89
N TRP A 3 3.50 -5.27 14.10
CA TRP A 3 4.69 -6.00 14.48
C TRP A 3 4.84 -5.98 16.01
N ASP A 4 4.82 -7.14 16.63
CA ASP A 4 4.88 -7.29 18.09
C ASP A 4 6.19 -6.74 18.70
N LEU A 5 7.30 -6.78 17.96
CA LEU A 5 8.55 -6.12 18.33
C LEU A 5 8.33 -4.61 18.59
N HIS A 6 7.63 -3.93 17.67
CA HIS A 6 7.36 -2.49 17.83
C HIS A 6 6.41 -2.18 19.00
N VAL A 7 5.47 -3.08 19.29
CA VAL A 7 4.59 -2.92 20.47
C VAL A 7 5.39 -3.01 21.76
N LYS A 8 6.29 -3.99 21.84
CA LYS A 8 7.11 -4.23 23.02
C LYS A 8 8.20 -3.18 23.22
N ASP A 9 8.92 -2.84 22.17
CA ASP A 9 10.15 -2.04 22.26
C ASP A 9 9.92 -0.53 22.04
N VAL A 10 8.93 -0.17 21.19
CA VAL A 10 8.62 1.24 20.89
C VAL A 10 7.49 1.75 21.79
N PHE A 11 6.33 1.09 21.78
CA PHE A 11 5.21 1.49 22.63
C PHE A 11 5.41 1.11 24.10
N ARG A 12 6.13 0.02 24.34
CA ARG A 12 6.39 -0.53 25.69
C ARG A 12 5.11 -0.86 26.45
N VAL A 13 4.16 -1.46 25.74
CA VAL A 13 2.88 -1.89 26.29
C VAL A 13 2.65 -3.37 26.00
N PRO A 14 1.75 -4.06 26.75
CA PRO A 14 1.30 -5.40 26.41
C PRO A 14 0.64 -5.45 25.03
N LEU A 15 0.71 -6.60 24.36
CA LEU A 15 0.10 -6.80 23.06
C LEU A 15 -1.41 -6.54 23.07
N GLU A 16 -2.09 -6.94 24.15
CA GLU A 16 -3.53 -6.72 24.35
C GLU A 16 -3.89 -5.24 24.44
N GLU A 17 -3.04 -4.42 25.04
CA GLU A 17 -3.26 -2.97 25.10
C GLU A 17 -3.18 -2.34 23.69
N ASN A 18 -2.23 -2.77 22.87
CA ASN A 18 -2.16 -2.31 21.48
C ASN A 18 -3.41 -2.72 20.68
N LEU A 19 -3.94 -3.94 20.88
CA LEU A 19 -5.18 -4.37 20.23
C LEU A 19 -6.36 -3.50 20.68
N LYS A 20 -6.42 -3.18 21.97
CA LYS A 20 -7.43 -2.26 22.51
C LYS A 20 -7.30 -0.85 21.89
N MET A 21 -6.10 -0.32 21.77
CA MET A 21 -5.85 0.98 21.12
C MET A 21 -6.33 1.00 19.67
N ILE A 22 -6.12 -0.09 18.90
CA ILE A 22 -6.63 -0.24 17.53
C ILE A 22 -8.16 -0.18 17.54
N SER A 23 -8.80 -1.02 18.35
CA SER A 23 -10.27 -1.07 18.44
C SER A 23 -10.87 0.27 18.86
N ASP A 24 -10.37 0.87 19.93
CA ASP A 24 -10.87 2.15 20.45
C ASP A 24 -10.76 3.27 19.42
N THR A 25 -9.61 3.35 18.72
CA THR A 25 -9.36 4.39 17.70
C THR A 25 -10.29 4.24 16.51
N VAL A 26 -10.40 3.04 15.95
CA VAL A 26 -11.28 2.78 14.80
C VAL A 26 -12.75 3.03 15.18
N SER A 27 -13.20 2.48 16.30
CA SER A 27 -14.58 2.66 16.78
C SER A 27 -14.89 4.14 17.04
N TYR A 28 -13.94 4.89 17.62
CA TYR A 28 -14.12 6.33 17.83
C TYR A 28 -14.32 7.08 16.52
N LEU A 29 -13.46 6.83 15.53
CA LEU A 29 -13.57 7.48 14.21
C LEU A 29 -14.86 7.10 13.50
N LYS A 30 -15.28 5.84 13.58
CA LYS A 30 -16.57 5.38 13.05
C LYS A 30 -17.75 6.07 13.74
N SER A 31 -17.68 6.28 15.06
CA SER A 31 -18.72 7.05 15.81
C SER A 31 -18.84 8.53 15.39
N LYS A 32 -17.88 9.02 14.60
CA LYS A 32 -17.88 10.38 14.01
C LYS A 32 -18.20 10.35 12.50
N ASP A 33 -18.82 9.28 12.02
CA ASP A 33 -19.19 9.09 10.60
C ASP A 33 -18.01 9.24 9.64
N LYS A 34 -16.78 8.83 10.06
CA LYS A 34 -15.61 8.85 9.19
C LYS A 34 -15.47 7.55 8.41
N THR A 35 -15.03 7.66 7.17
CA THR A 35 -14.46 6.53 6.45
C THR A 35 -13.08 6.25 7.04
N VAL A 36 -12.84 5.00 7.47
CA VAL A 36 -11.62 4.61 8.19
C VAL A 36 -10.88 3.54 7.42
N PHE A 37 -9.68 3.87 6.93
CA PHE A 37 -8.74 2.91 6.40
C PHE A 37 -7.70 2.61 7.48
N TYR A 38 -7.49 1.33 7.75
CA TYR A 38 -6.51 0.89 8.73
C TYR A 38 -5.22 0.49 8.04
N ASP A 39 -4.23 1.37 8.06
CA ASP A 39 -2.88 1.08 7.60
C ASP A 39 -2.16 0.21 8.64
N ALA A 40 -2.03 -1.06 8.32
CA ALA A 40 -1.38 -2.07 9.13
C ALA A 40 0.15 -1.96 8.96
N GLU A 41 0.73 -0.92 9.57
CA GLU A 41 2.15 -0.56 9.44
C GLU A 41 3.07 -1.69 9.89
N HIS A 42 4.11 -2.01 9.09
CA HIS A 42 5.01 -3.15 9.26
C HIS A 42 4.31 -4.51 9.26
N PHE A 43 3.19 -4.63 8.54
CA PHE A 43 2.42 -5.87 8.54
C PHE A 43 3.25 -7.07 8.05
N PHE A 44 3.97 -6.92 6.95
CA PHE A 44 4.73 -8.02 6.37
C PHE A 44 5.87 -8.48 7.27
N ASP A 45 6.58 -7.57 7.93
CA ASP A 45 7.60 -7.91 8.92
C ASP A 45 6.98 -8.57 10.17
N GLY A 46 5.89 -8.00 10.65
CA GLY A 46 5.12 -8.54 11.76
C GLY A 46 4.59 -9.95 11.46
N TYR A 47 4.05 -10.16 10.26
CA TYR A 47 3.55 -11.45 9.80
C TYR A 47 4.65 -12.52 9.74
N LYS A 48 5.80 -12.19 9.16
CA LYS A 48 6.96 -13.10 9.10
C LYS A 48 7.51 -13.44 10.49
N SER A 49 7.43 -12.52 11.44
CA SER A 49 7.88 -12.70 12.81
C SER A 49 6.84 -13.42 13.70
N ASN A 50 5.57 -13.03 13.61
CA ASN A 50 4.47 -13.53 14.43
C ASN A 50 3.15 -13.38 13.68
N ALA A 51 2.86 -14.33 12.78
CA ALA A 51 1.69 -14.28 11.90
C ALA A 51 0.38 -14.18 12.68
N ASP A 52 0.24 -14.92 13.79
CA ASP A 52 -0.99 -14.93 14.61
C ASP A 52 -1.29 -13.55 15.17
N TYR A 53 -0.27 -12.85 15.67
CA TYR A 53 -0.46 -11.51 16.20
C TYR A 53 -0.74 -10.49 15.08
N ALA A 54 0.01 -10.52 13.98
CA ALA A 54 -0.23 -9.62 12.85
C ALA A 54 -1.65 -9.76 12.31
N ILE A 55 -2.13 -10.99 12.10
CA ILE A 55 -3.50 -11.26 11.67
C ILE A 55 -4.53 -10.80 12.73
N LYS A 56 -4.26 -11.00 14.02
CA LYS A 56 -5.15 -10.53 15.07
C LYS A 56 -5.35 -9.02 15.06
N THR A 57 -4.30 -8.23 14.72
CA THR A 57 -4.41 -6.76 14.62
C THR A 57 -5.38 -6.33 13.51
N VAL A 58 -5.33 -6.97 12.35
CA VAL A 58 -6.23 -6.63 11.23
C VAL A 58 -7.66 -7.09 11.47
N PHE A 59 -7.87 -8.21 12.18
CA PHE A 59 -9.21 -8.62 12.63
C PHE A 59 -9.81 -7.60 13.59
N VAL A 60 -9.05 -7.16 14.59
CA VAL A 60 -9.52 -6.15 15.55
C VAL A 60 -9.90 -4.85 14.85
N ALA A 61 -9.14 -4.40 13.86
CA ALA A 61 -9.48 -3.20 13.08
C ALA A 61 -10.76 -3.39 12.25
N ARG A 62 -10.91 -4.55 11.57
CA ARG A 62 -12.13 -4.90 10.84
C ARG A 62 -13.35 -4.93 11.76
N ASP A 63 -13.25 -5.65 12.90
CA ASP A 63 -14.35 -5.81 13.84
C ASP A 63 -14.77 -4.49 14.51
N ALA A 64 -13.83 -3.54 14.63
CA ALA A 64 -14.10 -2.18 15.07
C ALA A 64 -14.75 -1.30 13.98
N GLY A 65 -14.89 -1.81 12.74
CA GLY A 65 -15.60 -1.17 11.65
C GLY A 65 -14.72 -0.44 10.63
N ALA A 66 -13.43 -0.76 10.51
CA ALA A 66 -12.60 -0.21 9.42
C ALA A 66 -13.20 -0.56 8.05
N ASP A 67 -13.27 0.44 7.16
CA ASP A 67 -13.87 0.28 5.82
C ASP A 67 -12.91 -0.41 4.84
N CYS A 68 -11.60 -0.36 5.12
CA CYS A 68 -10.58 -1.05 4.35
C CYS A 68 -9.38 -1.37 5.25
N ILE A 69 -8.80 -2.54 5.06
CA ILE A 69 -7.55 -2.96 5.74
C ILE A 69 -6.40 -2.88 4.74
N ILE A 70 -5.33 -2.21 5.11
CA ILE A 70 -4.17 -1.93 4.25
C ILE A 70 -2.90 -2.56 4.84
N PRO A 71 -2.56 -3.82 4.55
CA PRO A 71 -1.23 -4.34 4.88
C PRO A 71 -0.12 -3.50 4.25
N CYS A 72 0.83 -3.04 5.08
CA CYS A 72 1.93 -2.18 4.66
C CYS A 72 3.25 -2.98 4.62
N ASP A 73 3.92 -3.00 3.47
CA ASP A 73 5.33 -3.39 3.35
C ASP A 73 6.20 -2.17 3.66
N THR A 74 6.26 -1.82 4.94
CA THR A 74 6.87 -0.56 5.42
C THR A 74 8.37 -0.55 5.22
N ASN A 75 9.05 -1.69 5.35
CA ASN A 75 10.49 -1.80 5.07
C ASN A 75 10.78 -1.98 3.57
N GLY A 76 9.76 -2.21 2.73
CA GLY A 76 9.92 -2.35 1.28
C GLY A 76 10.80 -3.54 0.87
N GLY A 77 10.90 -4.54 1.75
CA GLY A 77 11.84 -5.66 1.60
C GLY A 77 11.20 -7.00 1.25
N THR A 78 9.89 -7.04 1.00
CA THR A 78 9.20 -8.31 0.72
C THR A 78 9.24 -8.62 -0.77
N ILE A 79 9.82 -9.78 -1.12
CA ILE A 79 9.88 -10.27 -2.50
C ILE A 79 8.48 -10.65 -2.98
N THR A 80 8.17 -10.36 -4.26
CA THR A 80 6.81 -10.45 -4.82
C THR A 80 6.14 -11.81 -4.60
N SER A 81 6.86 -12.93 -4.71
CA SER A 81 6.29 -14.26 -4.47
C SER A 81 5.79 -14.43 -3.03
N GLU A 82 6.62 -14.09 -2.05
CA GLU A 82 6.25 -14.13 -0.62
C GLU A 82 5.15 -13.12 -0.30
N PHE A 83 5.24 -11.91 -0.89
CA PHE A 83 4.24 -10.87 -0.73
C PHE A 83 2.84 -11.35 -1.16
N VAL A 84 2.74 -11.97 -2.33
CA VAL A 84 1.47 -12.49 -2.87
C VAL A 84 0.89 -13.60 -2.00
N GLU A 85 1.72 -14.51 -1.48
CA GLU A 85 1.24 -15.57 -0.58
C GLU A 85 0.64 -14.99 0.70
N ILE A 86 1.31 -14.02 1.33
CA ILE A 86 0.80 -13.32 2.52
C ILE A 86 -0.51 -12.58 2.20
N VAL A 87 -0.56 -11.84 1.09
CA VAL A 87 -1.78 -11.12 0.66
C VAL A 87 -2.96 -12.07 0.45
N LYS A 88 -2.74 -13.21 -0.22
CA LYS A 88 -3.79 -14.22 -0.41
C LYS A 88 -4.31 -14.77 0.91
N GLU A 89 -3.42 -15.00 1.87
CA GLU A 89 -3.84 -15.47 3.18
C GLU A 89 -4.67 -14.43 3.94
N VAL A 90 -4.30 -13.14 3.86
CA VAL A 90 -5.10 -12.04 4.41
C VAL A 90 -6.48 -11.99 3.77
N LEU A 91 -6.54 -12.01 2.42
CA LEU A 91 -7.79 -12.00 1.67
C LEU A 91 -8.70 -13.18 1.99
N ALA A 92 -8.12 -14.37 2.19
CA ALA A 92 -8.90 -15.56 2.56
C ALA A 92 -9.50 -15.50 3.98
N LYS A 93 -8.92 -14.69 4.86
CA LYS A 93 -9.34 -14.56 6.26
C LYS A 93 -10.23 -13.36 6.53
N LEU A 94 -10.18 -12.33 5.69
CA LEU A 94 -10.95 -11.10 5.86
C LEU A 94 -12.13 -11.06 4.89
N ASP A 95 -13.28 -10.68 5.41
CA ASP A 95 -14.54 -10.47 4.67
C ASP A 95 -14.83 -8.98 4.40
N CYS A 96 -13.79 -8.16 4.32
CA CYS A 96 -13.86 -6.72 4.08
C CYS A 96 -12.89 -6.32 2.95
N PRO A 97 -13.02 -5.10 2.39
CA PRO A 97 -12.07 -4.56 1.42
C PRO A 97 -10.63 -4.59 1.94
N VAL A 98 -9.69 -5.05 1.11
CA VAL A 98 -8.26 -5.06 1.40
C VAL A 98 -7.53 -4.26 0.34
N GLY A 99 -6.60 -3.41 0.76
CA GLY A 99 -5.67 -2.71 -0.10
C GLY A 99 -4.23 -3.04 0.26
N VAL A 100 -3.28 -2.34 -0.33
CA VAL A 100 -1.85 -2.47 0.01
C VAL A 100 -1.14 -1.12 -0.04
N HIS A 101 -0.08 -1.00 0.78
CA HIS A 101 0.86 0.11 0.78
C HIS A 101 2.28 -0.45 0.73
N CYS A 102 3.02 -0.18 -0.35
CA CYS A 102 4.36 -0.74 -0.54
C CYS A 102 5.41 0.35 -0.63
N HIS A 103 6.46 0.27 0.20
CA HIS A 103 7.71 1.02 0.02
C HIS A 103 8.61 0.33 -1.01
N ASN A 104 9.58 1.08 -1.56
CA ASN A 104 10.33 0.68 -2.75
C ASN A 104 11.82 0.37 -2.48
N ASP A 105 12.16 -0.01 -1.27
CA ASP A 105 13.56 -0.20 -0.85
C ASP A 105 14.28 -1.32 -1.63
N CYS A 106 13.54 -2.35 -2.05
CA CYS A 106 14.05 -3.42 -2.92
C CYS A 106 13.56 -3.32 -4.38
N ASP A 107 13.07 -2.14 -4.79
CA ASP A 107 12.53 -1.88 -6.14
C ASP A 107 11.35 -2.79 -6.54
N MET A 108 10.60 -3.31 -5.55
CA MET A 108 9.46 -4.21 -5.75
C MET A 108 8.10 -3.56 -5.57
N ALA A 109 8.01 -2.29 -5.15
CA ALA A 109 6.75 -1.68 -4.74
C ALA A 109 5.68 -1.69 -5.84
N VAL A 110 6.04 -1.38 -7.08
CA VAL A 110 5.09 -1.42 -8.22
C VAL A 110 4.67 -2.86 -8.52
N ALA A 111 5.63 -3.79 -8.56
CA ALA A 111 5.36 -5.21 -8.82
C ALA A 111 4.44 -5.80 -7.75
N ASN A 112 4.73 -5.55 -6.48
CA ASN A 112 3.92 -5.99 -5.34
C ASN A 112 2.50 -5.39 -5.39
N SER A 113 2.37 -4.09 -5.66
CA SER A 113 1.07 -3.42 -5.77
C SER A 113 0.20 -3.99 -6.90
N VAL A 114 0.79 -4.21 -8.09
CA VAL A 114 0.08 -4.80 -9.22
C VAL A 114 -0.33 -6.25 -8.93
N ALA A 115 0.58 -7.04 -8.34
CA ALA A 115 0.31 -8.42 -7.97
C ALA A 115 -0.76 -8.54 -6.88
N ALA A 116 -0.81 -7.59 -5.92
CA ALA A 116 -1.88 -7.52 -4.92
C ALA A 116 -3.26 -7.33 -5.56
N VAL A 117 -3.38 -6.43 -6.55
CA VAL A 117 -4.64 -6.22 -7.27
C VAL A 117 -5.04 -7.50 -8.02
N GLN A 118 -4.09 -8.18 -8.67
CA GLN A 118 -4.36 -9.46 -9.33
C GLN A 118 -4.79 -10.57 -8.34
N ALA A 119 -4.31 -10.50 -7.09
CA ALA A 119 -4.71 -11.42 -6.03
C ALA A 119 -6.11 -11.10 -5.44
N GLY A 120 -6.65 -9.89 -5.67
CA GLY A 120 -7.99 -9.49 -5.21
C GLY A 120 -8.04 -8.24 -4.34
N CYS A 121 -6.92 -7.55 -4.13
CA CYS A 121 -6.94 -6.25 -3.46
C CYS A 121 -7.67 -5.20 -4.30
N VAL A 122 -8.43 -4.34 -3.65
CA VAL A 122 -9.28 -3.33 -4.29
C VAL A 122 -8.73 -1.90 -4.19
N GLN A 123 -7.63 -1.73 -3.47
CA GLN A 123 -6.99 -0.43 -3.28
C GLN A 123 -5.46 -0.56 -3.30
N VAL A 124 -4.81 0.44 -3.87
CA VAL A 124 -3.36 0.64 -3.79
C VAL A 124 -3.08 2.03 -3.25
N GLN A 125 -2.30 2.13 -2.19
CA GLN A 125 -1.70 3.39 -1.76
C GLN A 125 -0.30 3.52 -2.39
N GLY A 126 0.02 4.71 -2.84
CA GLY A 126 1.30 5.04 -3.45
C GLY A 126 1.41 6.53 -3.67
N THR A 127 2.44 6.96 -4.37
CA THR A 127 2.68 8.37 -4.67
C THR A 127 2.99 8.57 -6.15
N PHE A 128 2.63 9.73 -6.71
CA PHE A 128 3.07 10.08 -8.06
C PHE A 128 4.60 10.18 -8.08
N ASN A 129 5.20 9.59 -9.12
CA ASN A 129 6.64 9.49 -9.31
C ASN A 129 7.37 8.63 -8.26
N GLY A 130 6.65 7.93 -7.39
CA GLY A 130 7.21 7.09 -6.35
C GLY A 130 7.90 7.85 -5.22
N TYR A 131 7.61 9.14 -5.04
CA TYR A 131 8.23 9.94 -3.98
C TYR A 131 7.83 9.45 -2.59
N GLY A 132 8.72 9.58 -1.61
CA GLY A 132 8.47 9.17 -0.24
C GLY A 132 9.76 8.94 0.55
N GLU A 133 9.62 8.35 1.72
CA GLU A 133 10.74 8.04 2.60
C GLU A 133 11.73 7.07 1.94
N ARG A 134 13.01 7.23 2.25
CA ARG A 134 14.12 6.39 1.80
C ARG A 134 14.16 6.23 0.27
N CYS A 135 13.75 5.06 -0.26
CA CYS A 135 13.70 4.77 -1.70
C CYS A 135 12.33 5.06 -2.34
N GLY A 136 11.39 5.62 -1.56
CA GLY A 136 10.07 6.02 -2.01
C GLY A 136 8.99 4.94 -1.81
N ASN A 137 7.84 5.19 -2.43
CA ASN A 137 6.66 4.33 -2.41
C ASN A 137 6.40 3.72 -3.80
N ALA A 138 5.36 2.92 -3.92
CA ALA A 138 4.86 2.49 -5.21
C ALA A 138 4.56 3.70 -6.10
N ASP A 139 5.22 3.78 -7.27
CA ASP A 139 4.97 4.83 -8.25
C ASP A 139 3.60 4.65 -8.90
N LEU A 140 2.64 5.49 -8.53
CA LEU A 140 1.27 5.44 -9.07
C LEU A 140 1.22 5.64 -10.57
N VAL A 141 2.19 6.33 -11.19
CA VAL A 141 2.29 6.45 -12.66
C VAL A 141 2.42 5.05 -13.26
N SER A 142 3.35 4.26 -12.74
CA SER A 142 3.59 2.89 -13.19
C SER A 142 2.47 1.94 -12.80
N VAL A 143 1.90 2.07 -11.61
CA VAL A 143 0.76 1.25 -11.15
C VAL A 143 -0.45 1.48 -12.06
N ILE A 144 -0.87 2.74 -12.28
CA ILE A 144 -1.99 3.10 -13.14
C ILE A 144 -1.76 2.61 -14.57
N GLY A 145 -0.56 2.83 -15.12
CA GLY A 145 -0.21 2.38 -16.47
C GLY A 145 -0.34 0.87 -16.63
N ASN A 146 0.14 0.09 -15.65
CA ASN A 146 0.04 -1.38 -15.67
C ASN A 146 -1.41 -1.86 -15.49
N LEU A 147 -2.12 -1.34 -14.52
CA LEU A 147 -3.52 -1.73 -14.27
C LEU A 147 -4.40 -1.43 -15.49
N LYS A 148 -4.32 -0.21 -16.03
CA LYS A 148 -5.19 0.23 -17.12
C LYS A 148 -4.81 -0.37 -18.46
N LEU A 149 -3.52 -0.32 -18.85
CA LEU A 149 -3.07 -0.66 -20.21
C LEU A 149 -2.67 -2.12 -20.38
N LYS A 150 -2.25 -2.81 -19.32
CA LYS A 150 -1.80 -4.19 -19.39
C LYS A 150 -2.84 -5.17 -18.85
N LEU A 151 -3.56 -4.81 -17.80
CA LEU A 151 -4.55 -5.67 -17.16
C LEU A 151 -5.99 -5.30 -17.52
N GLY A 152 -6.24 -4.17 -18.19
CA GLY A 152 -7.59 -3.74 -18.58
C GLY A 152 -8.47 -3.32 -17.38
N ILE A 153 -7.88 -3.09 -16.22
CA ILE A 153 -8.60 -2.68 -15.01
C ILE A 153 -8.94 -1.19 -15.09
N ASP A 154 -10.21 -0.86 -14.93
CA ASP A 154 -10.73 0.50 -15.12
C ASP A 154 -10.52 1.39 -13.86
N CYS A 155 -9.26 1.55 -13.43
CA CYS A 155 -8.88 2.33 -12.26
C CYS A 155 -8.94 3.86 -12.50
N VAL A 156 -8.84 4.31 -13.76
CA VAL A 156 -9.00 5.72 -14.18
C VAL A 156 -9.69 5.79 -15.54
N SER A 157 -10.43 6.87 -15.81
CA SER A 157 -11.02 7.08 -17.13
C SER A 157 -9.96 7.27 -18.22
N GLY A 158 -10.30 6.96 -19.47
CA GLY A 158 -9.39 7.17 -20.61
C GLY A 158 -8.98 8.65 -20.79
N ALA A 159 -9.84 9.59 -20.41
CA ALA A 159 -9.52 11.03 -20.43
C ALA A 159 -8.43 11.35 -19.39
N ARG A 160 -8.58 10.83 -18.17
CA ARG A 160 -7.59 11.03 -17.09
C ARG A 160 -6.26 10.33 -17.35
N LEU A 161 -6.29 9.18 -18.02
CA LEU A 161 -5.05 8.50 -18.42
C LEU A 161 -4.18 9.37 -19.32
N LYS A 162 -4.76 10.19 -20.21
CA LYS A 162 -4.04 11.08 -21.09
C LYS A 162 -3.30 12.20 -20.33
N GLU A 163 -3.77 12.55 -19.14
CA GLU A 163 -3.17 13.59 -18.28
C GLU A 163 -1.98 13.07 -17.45
N LEU A 164 -1.68 11.76 -17.53
CA LEU A 164 -0.71 11.11 -16.65
C LEU A 164 0.69 11.75 -16.72
N THR A 165 1.16 12.05 -17.94
CA THR A 165 2.46 12.70 -18.17
C THR A 165 2.51 14.13 -17.61
N GLU A 166 1.46 14.91 -17.83
CA GLU A 166 1.38 16.29 -17.33
C GLU A 166 1.30 16.31 -15.81
N THR A 167 0.50 15.41 -15.22
CA THR A 167 0.40 15.25 -13.75
C THR A 167 1.75 14.87 -13.15
N SER A 168 2.47 13.92 -13.77
CA SER A 168 3.80 13.51 -13.31
C SER A 168 4.80 14.67 -13.32
N ARG A 169 4.79 15.48 -14.40
CA ARG A 169 5.66 16.67 -14.54
C ARG A 169 5.28 17.75 -13.52
N PHE A 170 4.00 18.01 -13.37
CA PHE A 170 3.51 18.99 -12.39
C PHE A 170 3.94 18.61 -10.96
N VAL A 171 3.79 17.33 -10.57
CA VAL A 171 4.22 16.86 -9.25
C VAL A 171 5.74 17.01 -9.09
N ALA A 172 6.53 16.69 -10.11
CA ALA A 172 7.98 16.88 -10.08
C ALA A 172 8.36 18.35 -9.87
N GLU A 173 7.69 19.28 -10.58
CA GLU A 173 7.93 20.72 -10.50
C GLU A 173 7.61 21.27 -9.11
N ILE A 174 6.40 21.01 -8.58
CA ILE A 174 6.02 21.51 -7.24
C ILE A 174 6.84 20.90 -6.10
N SER A 175 7.36 19.68 -6.31
CA SER A 175 8.24 19.01 -5.34
C SER A 175 9.71 19.46 -5.48
N ASN A 176 10.04 20.26 -6.48
CA ASN A 176 11.41 20.67 -6.84
C ASN A 176 12.35 19.46 -7.02
N VAL A 177 11.85 18.38 -7.60
CA VAL A 177 12.60 17.15 -7.87
C VAL A 177 12.67 16.95 -9.38
N LYS A 178 13.87 16.75 -9.93
CA LYS A 178 14.03 16.50 -11.37
C LYS A 178 13.37 15.17 -11.74
N GLN A 179 12.44 15.20 -12.72
CA GLN A 179 11.86 13.99 -13.26
C GLN A 179 12.92 13.09 -13.91
N ARG A 180 12.81 11.78 -13.71
CA ARG A 180 13.72 10.82 -14.36
C ARG A 180 13.41 10.73 -15.85
N GLU A 181 14.44 10.90 -16.68
CA GLU A 181 14.33 10.84 -18.15
C GLU A 181 13.73 9.52 -18.67
N ASN A 182 14.07 8.42 -17.98
CA ASN A 182 13.66 7.06 -18.33
C ASN A 182 12.50 6.54 -17.47
N GLN A 183 11.73 7.42 -16.81
CA GLN A 183 10.59 6.98 -16.00
C GLN A 183 9.58 6.23 -16.88
N PRO A 184 9.13 5.03 -16.46
CA PRO A 184 8.12 4.29 -17.21
C PRO A 184 6.86 5.13 -17.48
N PHE A 185 6.28 4.99 -18.66
CA PHE A 185 5.05 5.63 -19.15
C PHE A 185 5.10 7.15 -19.36
N VAL A 186 5.98 7.91 -18.72
CA VAL A 186 5.95 9.39 -18.72
C VAL A 186 7.29 10.06 -19.00
N GLY A 187 8.40 9.35 -18.85
CA GLY A 187 9.74 9.88 -19.09
C GLY A 187 9.97 10.25 -20.56
N ASN A 188 10.86 11.21 -20.83
CA ASN A 188 11.14 11.68 -22.17
C ASN A 188 11.62 10.56 -23.11
N THR A 189 12.32 9.56 -22.58
CA THR A 189 12.85 8.43 -23.36
C THR A 189 11.90 7.22 -23.43
N ALA A 190 10.76 7.25 -22.70
CA ALA A 190 9.86 6.08 -22.58
C ALA A 190 9.30 5.60 -23.93
N PHE A 191 9.22 6.47 -24.95
CA PHE A 191 8.65 6.17 -26.26
C PHE A 191 9.58 6.57 -27.43
N THR A 192 10.89 6.71 -27.21
CA THR A 192 11.84 7.15 -28.23
C THR A 192 12.08 6.12 -29.33
N HIS A 193 11.84 4.83 -29.06
CA HIS A 193 11.94 3.74 -30.05
C HIS A 193 10.61 2.98 -30.09
N LYS A 194 10.00 2.93 -31.27
CA LYS A 194 8.80 2.13 -31.56
C LYS A 194 9.17 0.94 -32.41
#